data_e2212af3ab5b76a1be339cb4a887fc55
#
_entry.id   e2212af3ab5b76a1be339cb4a887fc55
#
_cell.length_a   1.000
_cell.length_b   1.000
_cell.length_c   1.000
_cell.angle_alpha   90.00
_cell.angle_beta   90.00
_cell.angle_gamma   90.00
#
_symmetry.space_group_name_H-M   'P 1'
#
loop_
_entity.id
_entity.type
_entity.pdbx_description
1 polymer ?
#
loop_
_entity_poly.entity_id
_entity_poly.type
_entity_poly.pdbx_seq_one_letter_code
_entity_poly.pdbx_strand_id
1 'polypeptide(L)'
;MMADPAERVARLPLFARLIGKALAFGYRLTGKDRYDDFRFEHVYGIPFVVTPSVFNPKVPRTGEFFAAQIDSRLVHRDAAVLDMGTGSGVCAIFAAQHAQHVVAVDINPAAVRCAAINTLLNNLDHKIDVRHGDLFAPVRGERFDLVLFNPPFVRGTPRDHRDRAWRSNDVAERFAAGLRAHLKPGGSALVLLSTFGDGRLFLREFHEQGFEISVHAERCFVNERLTLFRLLPLDRSSV
;
A
#
# COMPACT_ATOMS: atom_id res chain seq x y z
N MET A 1 17.31 22.21 0.79
CA MET A 1 16.42 22.22 -0.38
C MET A 1 15.89 20.80 -0.50
N MET A 2 14.62 20.57 -0.19
CA MET A 2 14.02 19.24 -0.30
C MET A 2 13.88 18.93 -1.79
N ALA A 3 14.36 17.77 -2.22
CA ALA A 3 14.22 17.33 -3.61
C ALA A 3 12.75 17.21 -4.00
N ASP A 4 12.40 17.61 -5.22
CA ASP A 4 11.05 17.54 -5.77
C ASP A 4 10.51 16.09 -5.65
N PRO A 5 9.32 15.87 -5.06
CA PRO A 5 8.67 14.57 -5.03
C PRO A 5 8.60 13.87 -6.39
N ALA A 6 8.44 14.62 -7.48
CA ALA A 6 8.40 14.09 -8.84
C ALA A 6 9.73 13.44 -9.29
N GLU A 7 10.86 13.88 -8.75
CA GLU A 7 12.17 13.26 -9.03
C GLU A 7 12.29 11.88 -8.38
N ARG A 8 11.61 11.66 -7.26
CA ARG A 8 11.65 10.38 -6.51
C ARG A 8 10.94 9.25 -7.24
N VAL A 9 9.92 9.57 -8.02
CA VAL A 9 9.18 8.61 -8.86
C VAL A 9 9.64 8.63 -10.32
N ALA A 10 10.68 9.40 -10.66
CA ALA A 10 11.24 9.42 -12.01
C ALA A 10 11.77 8.03 -12.40
N ARG A 11 11.50 7.63 -13.64
CA ARG A 11 11.98 6.35 -14.16
C ARG A 11 13.51 6.27 -14.07
N LEU A 12 14.00 5.14 -13.58
CA LEU A 12 15.43 4.86 -13.54
C LEU A 12 16.06 4.86 -14.93
N PRO A 13 17.41 5.07 -15.02
CA PRO A 13 18.16 4.98 -16.27
C PRO A 13 17.90 3.68 -17.03
N LEU A 14 18.03 3.71 -18.36
CA LEU A 14 17.73 2.58 -19.24
C LEU A 14 18.43 1.29 -18.80
N PHE A 15 19.67 1.37 -18.37
CA PHE A 15 20.46 0.22 -17.88
C PHE A 15 19.81 -0.45 -16.67
N ALA A 16 19.42 0.31 -15.65
CA ALA A 16 18.74 -0.24 -14.47
C ALA A 16 17.37 -0.87 -14.83
N ARG A 17 16.66 -0.28 -15.81
CA ARG A 17 15.43 -0.85 -16.33
C ARG A 17 15.63 -2.16 -17.08
N LEU A 18 16.73 -2.29 -17.83
CA LEU A 18 17.08 -3.55 -18.54
C LEU A 18 17.45 -4.64 -17.54
N ILE A 19 18.22 -4.33 -16.50
CA ILE A 19 18.50 -5.26 -15.40
C ILE A 19 17.20 -5.69 -14.73
N GLY A 20 16.29 -4.74 -14.43
CA GLY A 20 14.98 -5.05 -13.86
C GLY A 20 14.14 -5.99 -14.72
N LYS A 21 14.14 -5.78 -16.05
CA LYS A 21 13.46 -6.67 -17.00
C LYS A 21 14.10 -8.07 -17.04
N ALA A 22 15.42 -8.17 -17.04
CA ALA A 22 16.14 -9.44 -17.02
C ALA A 22 15.89 -10.22 -15.72
N LEU A 23 15.90 -9.53 -14.57
CA LEU A 23 15.56 -10.11 -13.27
C LEU A 23 14.09 -10.55 -13.22
N ALA A 24 13.16 -9.73 -13.71
CA ALA A 24 11.74 -10.09 -13.80
C ALA A 24 11.50 -11.28 -14.74
N PHE A 25 12.24 -11.37 -15.85
CA PHE A 25 12.19 -12.52 -16.75
C PHE A 25 12.75 -13.78 -16.09
N GLY A 26 13.90 -13.70 -15.44
CA GLY A 26 14.46 -14.81 -14.64
C GLY A 26 13.51 -15.25 -13.53
N TYR A 27 12.84 -14.29 -12.87
CA TYR A 27 11.84 -14.56 -11.85
C TYR A 27 10.59 -15.26 -12.40
N ARG A 28 10.16 -14.90 -13.64
CA ARG A 28 9.06 -15.61 -14.34
C ARG A 28 9.43 -17.04 -14.71
N LEU A 29 10.68 -17.30 -15.07
CA LEU A 29 11.16 -18.65 -15.40
C LEU A 29 11.26 -19.55 -14.15
N THR A 30 11.62 -18.97 -12.99
CA THR A 30 11.80 -19.73 -11.73
C THR A 30 10.63 -19.60 -10.76
N GLY A 31 9.71 -18.66 -11.00
CA GLY A 31 8.67 -18.24 -10.07
C GLY A 31 7.26 -18.71 -10.39
N LYS A 32 7.10 -19.61 -11.39
CA LYS A 32 5.78 -20.03 -11.88
C LYS A 32 4.87 -20.61 -10.77
N ASP A 33 5.47 -21.16 -9.71
CA ASP A 33 4.74 -21.83 -8.64
C ASP A 33 4.67 -21.02 -7.33
N ARG A 34 5.30 -19.83 -7.28
CA ARG A 34 5.42 -19.08 -6.01
C ARG A 34 4.13 -18.41 -5.53
N TYR A 35 3.15 -18.23 -6.40
CA TYR A 35 1.87 -17.57 -6.08
C TYR A 35 0.70 -18.54 -5.93
N ASP A 36 0.91 -19.83 -6.21
CA ASP A 36 -0.15 -20.85 -6.18
C ASP A 36 -0.12 -21.69 -4.90
N ASP A 37 0.92 -21.57 -4.08
CA ASP A 37 1.08 -22.32 -2.84
C ASP A 37 0.87 -21.45 -1.60
N PHE A 38 0.44 -22.11 -0.52
CA PHE A 38 0.51 -21.52 0.81
C PHE A 38 1.97 -21.32 1.23
N ARG A 39 2.26 -20.13 1.79
CA ARG A 39 3.59 -19.83 2.33
C ARG A 39 3.49 -19.31 3.74
N PHE A 40 4.42 -19.76 4.55
CA PHE A 40 4.63 -19.21 5.89
C PHE A 40 5.80 -18.26 5.85
N GLU A 41 5.55 -17.01 6.22
CA GLU A 41 6.53 -15.93 6.21
C GLU A 41 6.62 -15.31 7.60
N HIS A 42 7.74 -14.64 7.88
CA HIS A 42 7.88 -13.80 9.06
C HIS A 42 8.31 -12.39 8.60
N VAL A 43 7.56 -11.39 8.97
CA VAL A 43 7.90 -9.98 8.74
C VAL A 43 8.24 -9.37 10.10
N TYR A 44 9.51 -9.02 10.30
CA TYR A 44 10.04 -8.53 11.59
C TYR A 44 9.63 -9.40 12.80
N GLY A 45 9.70 -10.72 12.65
CA GLY A 45 9.37 -11.69 13.69
C GLY A 45 7.88 -12.02 13.81
N ILE A 46 6.99 -11.30 13.14
CA ILE A 46 5.55 -11.57 13.14
C ILE A 46 5.24 -12.63 12.08
N PRO A 47 4.51 -13.71 12.42
CA PRO A 47 4.16 -14.78 11.48
C PRO A 47 3.02 -14.37 10.55
N PHE A 48 3.12 -14.79 9.28
CA PHE A 48 2.11 -14.62 8.25
C PHE A 48 1.92 -15.89 7.43
N VAL A 49 0.68 -16.17 7.11
CA VAL A 49 0.30 -17.09 6.04
C VAL A 49 0.02 -16.26 4.78
N VAL A 50 0.63 -16.60 3.67
CA VAL A 50 0.28 -16.04 2.36
C VAL A 50 -0.44 -17.13 1.57
N THR A 51 -1.71 -16.89 1.28
CA THR A 51 -2.55 -17.84 0.55
C THR A 51 -2.37 -17.66 -0.97
N PRO A 52 -2.73 -18.67 -1.79
CA PRO A 52 -2.72 -18.54 -3.23
C PRO A 52 -3.47 -17.30 -3.72
N SER A 53 -2.98 -16.68 -4.78
CA SER A 53 -3.54 -15.47 -5.40
C SER A 53 -3.44 -14.19 -4.55
N VAL A 54 -2.65 -14.21 -3.47
CA VAL A 54 -2.36 -13.05 -2.63
C VAL A 54 -0.89 -12.64 -2.78
N PHE A 55 -0.66 -11.34 -2.74
CA PHE A 55 0.67 -10.77 -2.83
C PHE A 55 1.51 -11.11 -1.59
N ASN A 56 2.71 -11.66 -1.80
CA ASN A 56 3.63 -11.94 -0.70
C ASN A 56 4.32 -10.64 -0.26
N PRO A 57 4.18 -10.21 1.01
CA PRO A 57 4.74 -8.94 1.49
C PRO A 57 6.28 -8.88 1.44
N LYS A 58 6.96 -10.04 1.42
CA LYS A 58 8.43 -10.13 1.30
C LYS A 58 8.94 -10.13 -0.13
N VAL A 59 8.04 -10.32 -1.12
CA VAL A 59 8.42 -10.36 -2.53
C VAL A 59 7.49 -9.44 -3.32
N PRO A 60 7.92 -8.29 -3.77
CA PRO A 60 9.24 -7.64 -3.91
C PRO A 60 9.66 -6.71 -2.76
N ARG A 61 9.36 -7.04 -1.51
CA ARG A 61 9.73 -6.30 -0.29
C ARG A 61 8.97 -5.00 -0.04
N THR A 62 7.96 -4.67 -0.83
CA THR A 62 7.16 -3.45 -0.65
C THR A 62 6.39 -3.48 0.66
N GLY A 63 5.72 -4.60 0.97
CA GLY A 63 4.96 -4.78 2.21
C GLY A 63 5.87 -4.76 3.45
N GLU A 64 7.02 -5.44 3.40
CA GLU A 64 8.01 -5.42 4.48
C GLU A 64 8.59 -4.02 4.71
N PHE A 65 8.92 -3.29 3.65
CA PHE A 65 9.42 -1.92 3.76
C PHE A 65 8.35 -0.99 4.35
N PHE A 66 7.10 -1.09 3.92
CA PHE A 66 6.01 -0.28 4.43
C PHE A 66 5.74 -0.58 5.92
N ALA A 67 5.63 -1.85 6.28
CA ALA A 67 5.39 -2.28 7.65
C ALA A 67 6.45 -1.74 8.62
N ALA A 68 7.71 -1.67 8.21
CA ALA A 68 8.81 -1.12 9.01
C ALA A 68 8.66 0.38 9.34
N GLN A 69 7.80 1.10 8.63
CA GLN A 69 7.56 2.52 8.86
C GLN A 69 6.36 2.78 9.79
N ILE A 70 5.63 1.71 10.17
CA ILE A 70 4.44 1.82 11.01
C ILE A 70 4.87 1.61 12.48
N ASP A 71 5.00 2.69 13.22
CA ASP A 71 5.41 2.68 14.62
C ASP A 71 4.51 3.58 15.49
N SER A 72 4.78 3.63 16.80
CA SER A 72 4.00 4.42 17.76
C SER A 72 4.13 5.94 17.58
N ARG A 73 5.09 6.43 16.77
CA ARG A 73 5.22 7.86 16.44
C ARG A 73 4.28 8.23 15.31
N LEU A 74 4.00 7.27 14.43
CA LEU A 74 3.08 7.45 13.31
C LEU A 74 1.64 7.15 13.72
N VAL A 75 1.43 6.08 14.51
CA VAL A 75 0.12 5.57 14.90
C VAL A 75 -0.07 5.77 16.40
N HIS A 76 -0.86 6.73 16.80
CA HIS A 76 -1.16 6.94 18.22
C HIS A 76 -2.18 5.91 18.72
N ARG A 77 -2.23 5.72 20.06
CA ARG A 77 -2.99 4.63 20.70
C ARG A 77 -4.49 4.65 20.40
N ASP A 78 -5.08 5.83 20.25
CA ASP A 78 -6.51 6.02 19.99
C ASP A 78 -6.83 6.16 18.49
N ALA A 79 -5.85 5.90 17.62
CA ALA A 79 -6.00 6.07 16.18
C ALA A 79 -6.97 5.04 15.59
N ALA A 80 -7.80 5.51 14.66
CA ALA A 80 -8.49 4.68 13.67
C ALA A 80 -7.67 4.69 12.38
N VAL A 81 -7.28 3.51 11.89
CA VAL A 81 -6.43 3.35 10.71
C VAL A 81 -7.19 2.60 9.62
N LEU A 82 -7.03 3.04 8.36
CA LEU A 82 -7.49 2.31 7.19
C LEU A 82 -6.29 1.74 6.43
N ASP A 83 -6.25 0.43 6.23
CA ASP A 83 -5.30 -0.25 5.33
C ASP A 83 -6.02 -0.57 4.02
N MET A 84 -5.75 0.24 3.00
CA MET A 84 -6.37 0.12 1.68
C MET A 84 -5.56 -0.81 0.78
N GLY A 85 -6.25 -1.81 0.18
CA GLY A 85 -5.56 -2.85 -0.58
C GLY A 85 -4.70 -3.73 0.32
N THR A 86 -5.27 -4.21 1.42
CA THR A 86 -4.57 -4.84 2.54
C THR A 86 -3.75 -6.09 2.17
N GLY A 87 -4.11 -6.79 1.07
CA GLY A 87 -3.40 -7.99 0.63
C GLY A 87 -3.36 -9.09 1.69
N SER A 88 -2.18 -9.38 2.20
CA SER A 88 -1.99 -10.35 3.30
C SER A 88 -2.31 -9.78 4.69
N GLY A 89 -2.67 -8.50 4.80
CA GLY A 89 -2.93 -7.83 6.08
C GLY A 89 -1.68 -7.28 6.76
N VAL A 90 -0.54 -7.22 6.08
CA VAL A 90 0.73 -6.87 6.72
C VAL A 90 0.70 -5.47 7.34
N CYS A 91 0.26 -4.45 6.62
CA CYS A 91 0.20 -3.09 7.16
C CYS A 91 -0.87 -2.97 8.25
N ALA A 92 -2.03 -3.63 8.09
CA ALA A 92 -3.08 -3.66 9.12
C ALA A 92 -2.57 -4.26 10.43
N ILE A 93 -1.84 -5.39 10.39
CA ILE A 93 -1.31 -6.06 11.58
C ILE A 93 -0.27 -5.19 12.29
N PHE A 94 0.63 -4.54 11.55
CA PHE A 94 1.60 -3.62 12.16
C PHE A 94 0.92 -2.37 12.74
N ALA A 95 -0.10 -1.82 12.08
CA ALA A 95 -0.87 -0.69 12.61
C ALA A 95 -1.64 -1.06 13.88
N ALA A 96 -2.25 -2.24 13.93
CA ALA A 96 -3.04 -2.71 15.07
C ALA A 96 -2.23 -2.93 16.36
N GLN A 97 -0.90 -3.04 16.27
CA GLN A 97 -0.04 -3.07 17.47
C GLN A 97 -0.08 -1.73 18.22
N HIS A 98 -0.38 -0.64 17.55
CA HIS A 98 -0.37 0.72 18.09
C HIS A 98 -1.76 1.34 18.12
N ALA A 99 -2.58 1.13 17.08
CA ALA A 99 -3.90 1.70 16.89
C ALA A 99 -4.95 1.12 17.86
N GLN A 100 -6.02 1.88 18.06
CA GLN A 100 -7.23 1.40 18.72
C GLN A 100 -8.01 0.45 17.81
N HIS A 101 -8.17 0.83 16.54
CA HIS A 101 -8.95 0.11 15.57
C HIS A 101 -8.34 0.25 14.16
N VAL A 102 -8.39 -0.83 13.40
CA VAL A 102 -7.92 -0.87 12.00
C VAL A 102 -9.03 -1.45 11.12
N VAL A 103 -9.36 -0.77 10.04
CA VAL A 103 -10.18 -1.34 8.97
C VAL A 103 -9.26 -1.72 7.82
N ALA A 104 -9.33 -2.97 7.38
CA ALA A 104 -8.51 -3.52 6.30
C ALA A 104 -9.41 -3.85 5.09
N VAL A 105 -9.20 -3.17 3.97
CA VAL A 105 -10.05 -3.31 2.77
C VAL A 105 -9.28 -3.91 1.62
N ASP A 106 -9.89 -4.86 0.90
CA ASP A 106 -9.36 -5.34 -0.38
C ASP A 106 -10.49 -5.69 -1.34
N ILE A 107 -10.24 -5.44 -2.64
CA ILE A 107 -11.16 -5.82 -3.72
C ILE A 107 -11.05 -7.31 -4.08
N ASN A 108 -9.93 -7.96 -3.73
CA ASN A 108 -9.69 -9.39 -3.97
C ASN A 108 -10.25 -10.22 -2.80
N PRO A 109 -11.28 -11.06 -3.01
CA PRO A 109 -11.81 -11.90 -1.94
C PRO A 109 -10.78 -12.87 -1.33
N ALA A 110 -9.75 -13.27 -2.11
CA ALA A 110 -8.67 -14.11 -1.58
C ALA A 110 -7.79 -13.33 -0.61
N ALA A 111 -7.52 -12.04 -0.88
CA ALA A 111 -6.79 -11.17 0.02
C ALA A 111 -7.55 -10.93 1.32
N VAL A 112 -8.86 -10.69 1.23
CA VAL A 112 -9.74 -10.57 2.41
C VAL A 112 -9.65 -11.80 3.31
N ARG A 113 -9.75 -13.01 2.74
CA ARG A 113 -9.59 -14.26 3.52
C ARG A 113 -8.18 -14.40 4.10
N CYS A 114 -7.16 -14.07 3.33
CA CYS A 114 -5.76 -14.12 3.78
C CYS A 114 -5.51 -13.16 4.95
N ALA A 115 -5.96 -11.92 4.84
CA ALA A 115 -5.86 -10.93 5.91
C ALA A 115 -6.61 -11.38 7.16
N ALA A 116 -7.83 -11.91 7.03
CA ALA A 116 -8.60 -12.43 8.16
C ALA A 116 -7.88 -13.61 8.87
N ILE A 117 -7.27 -14.54 8.10
CA ILE A 117 -6.46 -15.63 8.68
C ILE A 117 -5.28 -15.06 9.47
N ASN A 118 -4.56 -14.09 8.89
CA ASN A 118 -3.40 -13.49 9.55
C ASN A 118 -3.78 -12.64 10.77
N THR A 119 -4.94 -12.01 10.75
CA THR A 119 -5.52 -11.29 11.90
C THR A 119 -5.75 -12.25 13.07
N LEU A 120 -6.38 -13.42 12.83
CA LEU A 120 -6.58 -14.47 13.82
C LEU A 120 -5.25 -15.09 14.29
N LEU A 121 -4.35 -15.39 13.37
CA LEU A 121 -3.02 -15.95 13.68
C LEU A 121 -2.24 -15.07 14.67
N ASN A 122 -2.44 -13.76 14.61
CA ASN A 122 -1.76 -12.78 15.45
C ASN A 122 -2.61 -12.29 16.65
N ASN A 123 -3.78 -12.88 16.91
CA ASN A 123 -4.71 -12.49 17.98
C ASN A 123 -5.13 -11.02 17.92
N LEU A 124 -5.35 -10.48 16.70
CA LEU A 124 -5.72 -9.09 16.46
C LEU A 124 -7.14 -8.93 15.87
N ASP A 125 -7.94 -10.00 15.86
CA ASP A 125 -9.31 -10.00 15.35
C ASP A 125 -10.26 -9.06 16.13
N HIS A 126 -9.94 -8.77 17.37
CA HIS A 126 -10.64 -7.77 18.19
C HIS A 126 -10.31 -6.31 17.81
N LYS A 127 -9.27 -6.08 17.01
CA LYS A 127 -8.82 -4.74 16.58
C LYS A 127 -8.95 -4.50 15.08
N ILE A 128 -8.89 -5.56 14.26
CA ILE A 128 -8.87 -5.45 12.81
C ILE A 128 -10.17 -5.94 12.21
N ASP A 129 -10.89 -5.06 11.54
CA ASP A 129 -12.09 -5.37 10.77
C ASP A 129 -11.71 -5.50 9.28
N VAL A 130 -11.80 -6.72 8.74
CA VAL A 130 -11.42 -7.02 7.35
C VAL A 130 -12.66 -7.01 6.46
N ARG A 131 -12.68 -6.12 5.46
CA ARG A 131 -13.83 -5.90 4.58
C ARG A 131 -13.50 -6.14 3.11
N HIS A 132 -14.43 -6.76 2.40
CA HIS A 132 -14.36 -6.89 0.95
C HIS A 132 -14.99 -5.68 0.27
N GLY A 133 -14.29 -5.10 -0.69
CA GLY A 133 -14.84 -4.07 -1.58
C GLY A 133 -13.79 -3.22 -2.28
N ASP A 134 -14.29 -2.32 -3.12
CA ASP A 134 -13.48 -1.48 -3.99
C ASP A 134 -13.24 -0.11 -3.34
N LEU A 135 -11.96 0.18 -3.05
CA LEU A 135 -11.50 1.43 -2.43
C LEU A 135 -12.38 1.81 -1.22
N PHE A 136 -12.92 3.01 -1.20
CA PHE A 136 -13.68 3.56 -0.08
C PHE A 136 -15.14 3.06 0.03
N ALA A 137 -15.62 2.24 -0.89
CA ALA A 137 -17.00 1.78 -0.87
C ALA A 137 -17.39 1.04 0.44
N PRO A 138 -16.53 0.15 1.02
CA PRO A 138 -16.84 -0.54 2.26
C PRO A 138 -16.74 0.33 3.52
N VAL A 139 -16.19 1.54 3.42
CA VAL A 139 -15.95 2.46 4.55
C VAL A 139 -16.66 3.81 4.36
N ARG A 140 -17.75 3.79 3.57
CA ARG A 140 -18.51 5.01 3.27
C ARG A 140 -19.00 5.70 4.56
N GLY A 141 -18.66 6.97 4.72
CA GLY A 141 -19.01 7.78 5.88
C GLY A 141 -18.08 7.64 7.08
N GLU A 142 -17.12 6.74 7.03
CA GLU A 142 -16.09 6.59 8.06
C GLU A 142 -14.89 7.52 7.79
N ARG A 143 -14.20 7.93 8.86
CA ARG A 143 -13.01 8.77 8.80
C ARG A 143 -11.91 8.23 9.68
N PHE A 144 -10.69 8.36 9.21
CA PHE A 144 -9.50 7.77 9.80
C PHE A 144 -8.45 8.80 10.14
N ASP A 145 -7.65 8.52 11.16
CA ASP A 145 -6.49 9.33 11.53
C ASP A 145 -5.34 9.08 10.54
N LEU A 146 -5.26 7.84 10.04
CA LEU A 146 -4.24 7.43 9.08
C LEU A 146 -4.85 6.49 8.03
N VAL A 147 -4.53 6.75 6.76
CA VAL A 147 -4.81 5.85 5.64
C VAL A 147 -3.48 5.33 5.10
N LEU A 148 -3.34 4.00 5.05
CA LEU A 148 -2.19 3.31 4.47
C LEU A 148 -2.58 2.77 3.11
N PHE A 149 -1.75 2.97 2.09
CA PHE A 149 -2.03 2.46 0.75
C PHE A 149 -0.76 2.06 0.00
N ASN A 150 -0.69 0.79 -0.36
CA ASN A 150 0.29 0.25 -1.30
C ASN A 150 -0.42 -0.07 -2.62
N PRO A 151 -0.60 0.91 -3.51
CA PRO A 151 -1.43 0.77 -4.70
C PRO A 151 -0.84 -0.17 -5.74
N PRO A 152 -1.65 -0.68 -6.68
CA PRO A 152 -1.14 -1.26 -7.91
C PRO A 152 -0.37 -0.21 -8.70
N PHE A 153 0.89 -0.51 -9.04
CA PHE A 153 1.81 0.48 -9.62
C PHE A 153 1.66 0.67 -11.13
N VAL A 154 1.10 -0.29 -11.84
CA VAL A 154 1.07 -0.31 -13.31
C VAL A 154 -0.30 0.09 -13.83
N ARG A 155 -0.34 1.06 -14.76
CA ARG A 155 -1.57 1.41 -15.46
C ARG A 155 -1.94 0.36 -16.50
N GLY A 156 -3.21 0.00 -16.56
CA GLY A 156 -3.77 -0.90 -17.56
C GLY A 156 -4.91 -1.77 -17.03
N THR A 157 -5.67 -2.38 -17.92
CA THR A 157 -6.78 -3.26 -17.55
C THR A 157 -6.23 -4.55 -16.91
N PRO A 158 -6.64 -4.88 -15.67
CA PRO A 158 -6.28 -6.15 -15.05
C PRO A 158 -6.84 -7.34 -15.84
N ARG A 159 -6.05 -8.38 -16.00
CA ARG A 159 -6.44 -9.62 -16.69
C ARG A 159 -7.21 -10.58 -15.78
N ASP A 160 -6.91 -10.53 -14.49
CA ASP A 160 -7.52 -11.35 -13.44
C ASP A 160 -7.39 -10.67 -12.07
N HIS A 161 -7.88 -11.34 -11.00
CA HIS A 161 -7.79 -10.82 -9.63
C HIS A 161 -6.35 -10.66 -9.11
N ARG A 162 -5.38 -11.45 -9.59
CA ARG A 162 -3.97 -11.31 -9.26
C ARG A 162 -3.36 -10.08 -9.91
N ASP A 163 -3.67 -9.87 -11.19
CA ASP A 163 -3.16 -8.74 -11.95
C ASP A 163 -3.65 -7.40 -11.38
N ARG A 164 -4.80 -7.39 -10.67
CA ARG A 164 -5.31 -6.23 -9.93
C ARG A 164 -4.38 -5.74 -8.81
N ALA A 165 -3.58 -6.62 -8.23
CA ALA A 165 -2.57 -6.22 -7.23
C ALA A 165 -1.43 -5.38 -7.85
N TRP A 166 -1.26 -5.44 -9.17
CA TRP A 166 -0.22 -4.76 -9.91
C TRP A 166 -0.73 -3.68 -10.85
N ARG A 167 -2.00 -3.80 -11.29
CA ARG A 167 -2.54 -3.06 -12.43
C ARG A 167 -3.94 -2.53 -12.18
N SER A 168 -4.12 -1.26 -12.51
CA SER A 168 -5.43 -0.61 -12.54
C SER A 168 -5.45 0.50 -13.60
N ASN A 169 -6.63 0.82 -14.10
CA ASN A 169 -6.80 1.91 -15.06
C ASN A 169 -6.96 3.28 -14.37
N ASP A 170 -7.59 3.31 -13.19
CA ASP A 170 -8.17 4.52 -12.60
C ASP A 170 -8.00 4.63 -11.07
N VAL A 171 -7.20 3.75 -10.47
CA VAL A 171 -7.06 3.70 -9.01
C VAL A 171 -6.46 4.99 -8.44
N ALA A 172 -5.53 5.62 -9.15
CA ALA A 172 -4.88 6.85 -8.69
C ALA A 172 -5.90 7.98 -8.56
N GLU A 173 -6.68 8.18 -9.63
CA GLU A 173 -7.71 9.21 -9.74
C GLU A 173 -8.83 9.00 -8.68
N ARG A 174 -9.35 7.76 -8.58
CA ARG A 174 -10.44 7.42 -7.66
C ARG A 174 -10.02 7.45 -6.20
N PHE A 175 -8.81 6.97 -5.89
CA PHE A 175 -8.27 7.04 -4.54
C PHE A 175 -8.03 8.49 -4.13
N ALA A 176 -7.38 9.29 -4.96
CA ALA A 176 -7.11 10.70 -4.67
C ALA A 176 -8.41 11.48 -4.44
N ALA A 177 -9.42 11.29 -5.30
CA ALA A 177 -10.72 11.96 -5.18
C ALA A 177 -11.47 11.59 -3.89
N GLY A 178 -11.37 10.32 -3.43
CA GLY A 178 -12.05 9.85 -2.22
C GLY A 178 -11.32 10.14 -0.92
N LEU A 179 -10.01 10.31 -0.95
CA LEU A 179 -9.17 10.31 0.25
C LEU A 179 -9.56 11.38 1.28
N ARG A 180 -9.77 12.62 0.85
CA ARG A 180 -10.07 13.75 1.74
C ARG A 180 -11.33 13.51 2.58
N ALA A 181 -12.38 12.91 2.00
CA ALA A 181 -13.63 12.65 2.69
C ALA A 181 -13.50 11.60 3.80
N HIS A 182 -12.46 10.76 3.74
CA HIS A 182 -12.19 9.67 4.68
C HIS A 182 -11.04 9.97 5.65
N LEU A 183 -10.52 11.20 5.66
CA LEU A 183 -9.59 11.65 6.67
C LEU A 183 -10.31 12.47 7.75
N LYS A 184 -9.96 12.23 9.02
CA LYS A 184 -10.33 13.09 10.14
C LYS A 184 -9.59 14.44 10.03
N PRO A 185 -10.05 15.49 10.73
CA PRO A 185 -9.24 16.71 10.89
C PRO A 185 -7.86 16.36 11.45
N GLY A 186 -6.79 16.82 10.80
CA GLY A 186 -5.40 16.47 11.15
C GLY A 186 -4.96 15.06 10.70
N GLY A 187 -5.84 14.27 10.11
CA GLY A 187 -5.49 12.96 9.56
C GLY A 187 -4.58 13.05 8.34
N SER A 188 -3.88 11.95 8.05
CA SER A 188 -2.92 11.87 6.94
C SER A 188 -3.03 10.54 6.20
N ALA A 189 -2.40 10.44 5.03
CA ALA A 189 -2.20 9.17 4.37
C ALA A 189 -0.72 8.89 4.12
N LEU A 190 -0.35 7.60 4.15
CA LEU A 190 0.93 7.11 3.63
C LEU A 190 0.68 6.29 2.37
N VAL A 191 1.31 6.68 1.28
CA VAL A 191 1.19 5.98 0.00
C VAL A 191 2.57 5.56 -0.50
N LEU A 192 2.73 4.25 -0.73
CA LEU A 192 3.96 3.70 -1.27
C LEU A 192 3.93 3.75 -2.80
N LEU A 193 4.93 4.37 -3.40
CA LEU A 193 5.10 4.41 -4.85
C LEU A 193 6.45 3.82 -5.25
N SER A 194 6.48 3.21 -6.44
CA SER A 194 7.66 2.59 -7.02
C SER A 194 8.05 3.25 -8.35
N THR A 195 9.35 3.31 -8.64
CA THR A 195 9.84 3.75 -9.96
C THR A 195 9.51 2.78 -11.10
N PHE A 196 9.00 1.59 -10.82
CA PHE A 196 8.45 0.68 -11.83
C PHE A 196 7.05 1.08 -12.31
N GLY A 197 6.34 1.89 -11.52
CA GLY A 197 4.98 2.28 -11.80
C GLY A 197 4.82 3.68 -12.38
N ASP A 198 3.58 4.14 -12.41
CA ASP A 198 3.21 5.48 -12.84
C ASP A 198 3.04 6.42 -11.63
N GLY A 199 4.09 6.50 -10.80
CA GLY A 199 4.08 7.33 -9.60
C GLY A 199 3.80 8.81 -9.86
N ARG A 200 4.18 9.33 -11.05
CA ARG A 200 3.89 10.74 -11.41
C ARG A 200 2.40 11.00 -11.53
N LEU A 201 1.63 10.04 -12.02
CA LEU A 201 0.17 10.14 -12.08
C LEU A 201 -0.39 10.31 -10.66
N PHE A 202 -0.01 9.44 -9.72
CA PHE A 202 -0.46 9.52 -8.33
C PHE A 202 -0.13 10.89 -7.70
N LEU A 203 1.11 11.37 -7.86
CA LEU A 203 1.51 12.65 -7.30
C LEU A 203 0.72 13.82 -7.90
N ARG A 204 0.46 13.80 -9.21
CA ARG A 204 -0.37 14.80 -9.88
C ARG A 204 -1.79 14.80 -9.30
N GLU A 205 -2.44 13.62 -9.24
CA GLU A 205 -3.80 13.50 -8.72
C GLU A 205 -3.90 13.97 -7.25
N PHE A 206 -2.91 13.64 -6.41
CA PHE A 206 -2.88 14.13 -5.03
C PHE A 206 -2.74 15.65 -4.96
N HIS A 207 -1.88 16.23 -5.80
CA HIS A 207 -1.72 17.68 -5.88
C HIS A 207 -3.01 18.37 -6.34
N GLU A 208 -3.66 17.85 -7.37
CA GLU A 208 -4.94 18.37 -7.89
C GLU A 208 -6.08 18.28 -6.87
N GLN A 209 -6.05 17.27 -5.99
CA GLN A 209 -7.00 17.15 -4.87
C GLN A 209 -6.61 17.99 -3.63
N GLY A 210 -5.56 18.80 -3.72
CA GLY A 210 -5.14 19.73 -2.68
C GLY A 210 -4.49 19.03 -1.49
N PHE A 211 -3.58 18.10 -1.74
CA PHE A 211 -2.72 17.51 -0.72
C PHE A 211 -1.31 18.11 -0.78
N GLU A 212 -0.77 18.43 0.38
CA GLU A 212 0.66 18.58 0.57
C GLU A 212 1.31 17.20 0.53
N ILE A 213 2.41 17.06 -0.22
CA ILE A 213 3.10 15.80 -0.45
C ILE A 213 4.53 15.92 0.07
N SER A 214 4.89 15.06 1.01
CA SER A 214 6.25 14.98 1.54
C SER A 214 6.79 13.55 1.51
N VAL A 215 8.10 13.39 1.45
CA VAL A 215 8.74 12.06 1.55
C VAL A 215 8.80 11.67 3.03
N HIS A 216 8.18 10.55 3.38
CA HIS A 216 8.23 9.96 4.71
C HIS A 216 9.44 9.03 4.86
N ALA A 217 9.64 8.11 3.90
CA ALA A 217 10.75 7.18 3.88
C ALA A 217 11.09 6.75 2.45
N GLU A 218 12.33 6.32 2.23
CA GLU A 218 12.78 5.86 0.92
C GLU A 218 13.69 4.64 1.06
N ARG A 219 13.60 3.71 0.11
CA ARG A 219 14.50 2.57 -0.02
C ARG A 219 14.90 2.38 -1.47
N CYS A 220 16.21 2.43 -1.72
CA CYS A 220 16.78 2.25 -3.05
C CYS A 220 17.32 0.83 -3.22
N PHE A 221 16.97 0.23 -4.35
CA PHE A 221 17.53 -1.01 -4.86
C PHE A 221 18.28 -0.71 -6.18
N VAL A 222 19.06 -1.64 -6.68
CA VAL A 222 19.79 -1.47 -7.94
C VAL A 222 18.87 -1.10 -9.12
N ASN A 223 17.66 -1.65 -9.14
CA ASN A 223 16.71 -1.55 -10.24
C ASN A 223 15.38 -0.89 -9.86
N GLU A 224 15.20 -0.49 -8.60
CA GLU A 224 13.95 0.07 -8.10
C GLU A 224 14.22 1.04 -6.96
N ARG A 225 13.42 2.11 -6.91
CA ARG A 225 13.28 2.96 -5.74
C ARG A 225 11.85 2.87 -5.25
N LEU A 226 11.70 2.56 -3.97
CA LEU A 226 10.45 2.63 -3.24
C LEU A 226 10.44 3.92 -2.43
N THR A 227 9.42 4.73 -2.59
CA THR A 227 9.24 5.97 -1.81
C THR A 227 7.88 5.95 -1.15
N LEU A 228 7.86 6.09 0.16
CA LEU A 228 6.66 6.25 0.96
C LEU A 228 6.40 7.75 1.11
N PHE A 229 5.31 8.21 0.54
CA PHE A 229 4.88 9.60 0.61
C PHE A 229 3.86 9.78 1.72
N ARG A 230 3.99 10.87 2.46
CA ARG A 230 2.97 11.36 3.39
C ARG A 230 2.15 12.45 2.70
N LEU A 231 0.83 12.30 2.79
CA LEU A 231 -0.15 13.22 2.24
C LEU A 231 -0.89 13.90 3.39
N LEU A 232 -0.90 15.23 3.39
CA LEU A 232 -1.66 16.04 4.33
C LEU A 232 -2.67 16.90 3.55
N PRO A 233 -3.96 16.91 3.92
CA PRO A 233 -4.92 17.82 3.29
C PRO A 233 -4.51 19.27 3.52
N LEU A 234 -4.39 20.07 2.45
CA LEU A 234 -4.23 21.51 2.57
C LEU A 234 -5.53 22.13 3.05
N ASP A 235 -5.44 23.09 3.98
CA ASP A 235 -6.60 23.87 4.40
C ASP A 235 -7.15 24.69 3.24
N ARG A 236 -8.45 24.52 2.93
CA ARG A 236 -9.13 25.27 1.84
C ARG A 236 -9.36 26.76 2.19
N SER A 237 -8.98 27.20 3.38
CA SER A 237 -9.13 28.58 3.85
C SER A 237 -7.99 29.54 3.45
N SER A 238 -7.03 29.06 2.63
CA SER A 238 -5.84 29.84 2.25
C SER A 238 -5.77 30.17 0.73
N VAL A 239 -6.89 30.07 -0.01
CA VAL A 239 -6.99 30.49 -1.43
C VAL A 239 -8.07 31.52 -1.59
#